data_78419add7071b6ce3897d61e6294fee5
#
_entry.id   78419add7071b6ce3897d61e6294fee5
#
_cell.length_a   1.000
_cell.length_b   1.000
_cell.length_c   1.000
_cell.angle_alpha   90.00
_cell.angle_beta   90.00
_cell.angle_gamma   90.00
#
_symmetry.space_group_name_H-M   'P 1'
#
loop_
_entity.id
_entity.type
_entity.pdbx_description
1 polymer ?
#
loop_
_entity_poly.entity_id
_entity_poly.type
_entity_poly.pdbx_seq_one_letter_code
_entity_poly.pdbx_strand_id
1 'polypeptide(L)'
;MSSNRSQSSASSFASRLWDFIGSMRFAVSILTVVAIASAIGTIIKQNESRLNYVDQFGAFWAGVFEVLGLHDVYNQAWFVAMLVFLLASTSICLIRNTPKMLHDMHSFKLHNRTNSLRHMKEHAQWHTSQDVDTLTARMAQLFERLGYQVRASQAQANGQKRVYFAAKRGRFNRLGYIFTHLAIVVICLGGLMDSELSIRAQVWFMGKKPLANATTYKDVPASGVLSDATLSYRGTVRIAEGQAADFVELPYSQNSFLLQDLPFWVRLDKFIA
;
A
#
# COMPACT_ATOMS: atom_id res chain seq x y z
N MET A 1 40.94 -20.53 10.01
CA MET A 1 39.71 -20.31 10.85
C MET A 1 39.24 -18.86 10.83
N SER A 2 38.91 -18.30 9.65
CA SER A 2 38.48 -16.87 9.57
C SER A 2 37.29 -16.57 8.64
N SER A 3 36.50 -17.55 8.24
CA SER A 3 35.38 -17.34 7.28
C SER A 3 33.98 -17.27 7.95
N ASN A 4 33.87 -17.42 9.26
CA ASN A 4 32.57 -17.54 9.93
C ASN A 4 32.05 -16.24 10.58
N ARG A 5 32.83 -15.15 10.57
CA ARG A 5 32.42 -13.86 11.16
C ARG A 5 31.62 -12.96 10.22
N SER A 6 31.79 -13.08 8.92
CA SER A 6 31.11 -12.23 7.94
C SER A 6 29.65 -12.64 7.69
N GLN A 7 29.31 -13.92 7.80
CA GLN A 7 27.93 -14.38 7.61
C GLN A 7 27.00 -14.04 8.78
N SER A 8 27.50 -13.98 10.02
CA SER A 8 26.68 -13.63 11.17
C SER A 8 26.31 -12.13 11.22
N SER A 9 27.17 -11.25 10.68
CA SER A 9 26.89 -9.81 10.64
C SER A 9 25.88 -9.44 9.55
N ALA A 10 25.93 -10.09 8.40
CA ALA A 10 24.99 -9.87 7.30
C ALA A 10 23.55 -10.33 7.66
N SER A 11 23.42 -11.49 8.30
CA SER A 11 22.11 -11.96 8.78
C SER A 11 21.49 -11.04 9.86
N SER A 12 22.33 -10.49 10.74
CA SER A 12 21.91 -9.55 11.78
C SER A 12 21.49 -8.18 11.18
N PHE A 13 22.15 -7.68 10.15
CA PHE A 13 21.77 -6.44 9.47
C PHE A 13 20.47 -6.60 8.68
N ALA A 14 20.34 -7.68 7.90
CA ALA A 14 19.13 -7.97 7.15
C ALA A 14 17.89 -8.13 8.06
N SER A 15 18.04 -8.81 9.21
CA SER A 15 16.94 -8.94 10.17
C SER A 15 16.54 -7.60 10.80
N ARG A 16 17.50 -6.74 11.13
CA ARG A 16 17.22 -5.39 11.66
C ARG A 16 16.53 -4.49 10.63
N LEU A 17 16.98 -4.56 9.37
CA LEU A 17 16.35 -3.82 8.27
C LEU A 17 14.91 -4.30 8.05
N TRP A 18 14.68 -5.61 8.08
CA TRP A 18 13.35 -6.20 7.97
C TRP A 18 12.42 -5.78 9.10
N ASP A 19 12.92 -5.77 10.33
CA ASP A 19 12.15 -5.31 11.49
C ASP A 19 11.89 -3.80 11.45
N PHE A 20 12.83 -3.01 10.93
CA PHE A 20 12.66 -1.57 10.74
C PHE A 20 11.59 -1.25 9.70
N ILE A 21 11.66 -1.88 8.51
CA ILE A 21 10.68 -1.71 7.44
C ILE A 21 9.29 -2.17 7.90
N GLY A 22 9.21 -3.25 8.67
CA GLY A 22 7.97 -3.76 9.24
C GLY A 22 7.47 -3.01 10.49
N SER A 23 8.13 -1.90 10.90
CA SER A 23 7.72 -1.16 12.07
C SER A 23 6.52 -0.25 11.80
N MET A 24 5.52 -0.28 12.69
CA MET A 24 4.34 0.58 12.59
C MET A 24 4.70 2.07 12.61
N ARG A 25 5.71 2.47 13.39
CA ARG A 25 6.11 3.89 13.50
C ARG A 25 6.65 4.40 12.18
N PHE A 26 7.48 3.62 11.52
CA PHE A 26 8.04 3.95 10.21
C PHE A 26 6.94 4.04 9.14
N ALA A 27 6.05 3.06 9.07
CA ALA A 27 4.93 3.06 8.12
C ALA A 27 4.00 4.29 8.30
N VAL A 28 3.66 4.65 9.55
CA VAL A 28 2.83 5.83 9.85
C VAL A 28 3.53 7.12 9.44
N SER A 29 4.85 7.24 9.69
CA SER A 29 5.62 8.42 9.29
C SER A 29 5.62 8.60 7.77
N ILE A 30 5.90 7.54 7.01
CA ILE A 30 5.85 7.58 5.55
C ILE A 30 4.44 7.89 5.05
N LEU A 31 3.43 7.25 5.59
CA LEU A 31 2.03 7.50 5.22
C LEU A 31 1.65 8.98 5.41
N THR A 32 2.10 9.58 6.51
CA THR A 32 1.86 11.01 6.78
C THR A 32 2.53 11.90 5.73
N VAL A 33 3.80 11.62 5.39
CA VAL A 33 4.51 12.39 4.36
C VAL A 33 3.86 12.22 2.97
N VAL A 34 3.50 10.99 2.60
CA VAL A 34 2.77 10.70 1.34
C VAL A 34 1.44 11.44 1.30
N ALA A 35 0.69 11.45 2.42
CA ALA A 35 -0.59 12.15 2.50
C ALA A 35 -0.42 13.67 2.30
N ILE A 36 0.58 14.29 2.94
CA ILE A 36 0.88 15.71 2.77
C ILE A 36 1.30 16.00 1.33
N ALA A 37 2.21 15.20 0.77
CA ALA A 37 2.68 15.35 -0.61
C ALA A 37 1.52 15.21 -1.61
N SER A 38 0.63 14.24 -1.41
CA SER A 38 -0.55 14.05 -2.24
C SER A 38 -1.54 15.21 -2.14
N ALA A 39 -1.72 15.78 -0.95
CA ALA A 39 -2.55 16.98 -0.77
C ALA A 39 -1.97 18.17 -1.55
N ILE A 40 -0.65 18.40 -1.47
CA ILE A 40 0.04 19.44 -2.24
C ILE A 40 -0.12 19.18 -3.75
N GLY A 41 0.11 17.92 -4.20
CA GLY A 41 -0.02 17.54 -5.60
C GLY A 41 -1.45 17.64 -6.15
N THR A 42 -2.46 17.62 -5.29
CA THR A 42 -3.86 17.84 -5.68
C THR A 42 -4.20 19.34 -5.80
N ILE A 43 -3.61 20.18 -4.95
CA ILE A 43 -3.86 21.63 -4.96
C ILE A 43 -3.12 22.30 -6.12
N ILE A 44 -1.86 21.91 -6.33
CA ILE A 44 -1.02 22.45 -7.42
C ILE A 44 -1.38 21.69 -8.69
N LYS A 45 -1.77 22.43 -9.76
CA LYS A 45 -1.95 21.81 -11.08
C LYS A 45 -0.67 21.09 -11.49
N GLN A 46 -0.78 19.85 -11.91
CA GLN A 46 0.36 19.03 -12.28
C GLN A 46 0.66 19.16 -13.78
N ASN A 47 1.95 19.05 -14.14
CA ASN A 47 2.44 19.02 -15.53
C ASN A 47 2.10 20.27 -16.36
N GLU A 48 1.96 21.43 -15.71
CA GLU A 48 1.79 22.70 -16.39
C GLU A 48 3.14 23.31 -16.81
N SER A 49 3.09 24.27 -17.73
CA SER A 49 4.29 25.02 -18.13
C SER A 49 4.82 25.88 -16.98
N ARG A 50 6.13 26.09 -16.94
CA ARG A 50 6.78 26.94 -15.91
C ARG A 50 6.18 28.34 -15.87
N LEU A 51 5.80 28.90 -17.03
CA LEU A 51 5.20 30.23 -17.13
C LEU A 51 3.89 30.31 -16.34
N ASN A 52 3.06 29.28 -16.41
CA ASN A 52 1.79 29.24 -15.67
C ASN A 52 2.02 29.26 -14.14
N TYR A 53 3.07 28.61 -13.65
CA TYR A 53 3.43 28.68 -12.22
C TYR A 53 3.97 30.04 -11.81
N VAL A 54 4.76 30.70 -12.69
CA VAL A 54 5.26 32.03 -12.43
C VAL A 54 4.12 33.06 -12.40
N ASP A 55 3.16 32.94 -13.31
CA ASP A 55 2.00 33.83 -13.37
C ASP A 55 1.05 33.65 -12.16
N GLN A 56 0.89 32.43 -11.67
CA GLN A 56 -0.03 32.17 -10.55
C GLN A 56 0.60 32.38 -9.18
N PHE A 57 1.87 32.02 -9.01
CA PHE A 57 2.53 31.96 -7.68
C PHE A 57 3.74 32.88 -7.57
N GLY A 58 4.17 33.48 -8.66
CA GLY A 58 5.39 34.29 -8.73
C GLY A 58 6.66 33.47 -8.93
N ALA A 59 7.73 34.14 -9.39
CA ALA A 59 9.00 33.49 -9.77
C ALA A 59 9.68 32.73 -8.61
N PHE A 60 9.57 33.23 -7.38
CA PHE A 60 10.15 32.58 -6.20
C PHE A 60 9.52 31.21 -5.94
N TRP A 61 8.18 31.14 -5.85
CA TRP A 61 7.48 29.89 -5.59
C TRP A 61 7.58 28.90 -6.76
N ALA A 62 7.54 29.40 -8.00
CA ALA A 62 7.78 28.55 -9.16
C ALA A 62 9.16 27.87 -9.10
N GLY A 63 10.20 28.59 -8.64
CA GLY A 63 11.52 28.01 -8.42
C GLY A 63 11.54 26.96 -7.29
N VAL A 64 10.82 27.20 -6.19
CA VAL A 64 10.69 26.20 -5.10
C VAL A 64 9.98 24.95 -5.59
N PHE A 65 8.91 25.08 -6.36
CA PHE A 65 8.16 23.95 -6.92
C PHE A 65 9.01 23.12 -7.88
N GLU A 66 9.86 23.78 -8.67
CA GLU A 66 10.79 23.12 -9.58
C GLU A 66 11.86 22.31 -8.82
N VAL A 67 12.51 22.90 -7.81
CA VAL A 67 13.56 22.24 -7.01
C VAL A 67 13.00 21.04 -6.23
N LEU A 68 11.80 21.14 -5.66
CA LEU A 68 11.15 20.07 -4.93
C LEU A 68 10.40 19.08 -5.83
N GLY A 69 10.27 19.38 -7.13
CA GLY A 69 9.52 18.57 -8.07
C GLY A 69 8.01 18.59 -7.83
N LEU A 70 7.48 19.66 -7.22
CA LEU A 70 6.05 19.75 -6.86
C LEU A 70 5.13 19.97 -8.08
N HIS A 71 5.69 20.30 -9.22
CA HIS A 71 4.99 20.40 -10.50
C HIS A 71 4.62 19.04 -11.10
N ASP A 72 5.27 17.97 -10.65
CA ASP A 72 5.02 16.57 -11.06
C ASP A 72 5.29 15.62 -9.91
N VAL A 73 4.60 15.83 -8.78
CA VAL A 73 4.82 15.11 -7.49
C VAL A 73 4.76 13.60 -7.67
N TYR A 74 3.77 13.12 -8.42
CA TYR A 74 3.44 11.69 -8.49
C TYR A 74 4.48 10.87 -9.28
N ASN A 75 5.27 11.51 -10.14
CA ASN A 75 6.35 10.87 -10.90
C ASN A 75 7.75 11.12 -10.30
N GLN A 76 7.84 11.93 -9.23
CA GLN A 76 9.10 12.18 -8.57
C GLN A 76 9.68 10.93 -7.92
N ALA A 77 10.97 10.71 -8.10
CA ALA A 77 11.67 9.52 -7.60
C ALA A 77 11.52 9.34 -6.07
N TRP A 78 11.53 10.45 -5.30
CA TRP A 78 11.35 10.40 -3.86
C TRP A 78 9.93 9.97 -3.47
N PHE A 79 8.88 10.41 -4.22
CA PHE A 79 7.50 10.03 -3.97
C PHE A 79 7.26 8.56 -4.33
N VAL A 80 7.72 8.12 -5.49
CA VAL A 80 7.65 6.73 -5.94
C VAL A 80 8.39 5.80 -4.97
N ALA A 81 9.58 6.20 -4.48
CA ALA A 81 10.31 5.45 -3.48
C ALA A 81 9.52 5.30 -2.18
N MET A 82 8.86 6.37 -1.69
CA MET A 82 7.98 6.28 -0.53
C MET A 82 6.79 5.36 -0.74
N LEU A 83 6.16 5.37 -1.92
CA LEU A 83 5.08 4.44 -2.25
C LEU A 83 5.56 2.98 -2.22
N VAL A 84 6.74 2.69 -2.79
CA VAL A 84 7.34 1.35 -2.75
C VAL A 84 7.61 0.91 -1.30
N PHE A 85 8.18 1.78 -0.48
CA PHE A 85 8.41 1.49 0.94
C PHE A 85 7.11 1.28 1.70
N LEU A 86 6.10 2.10 1.46
CA LEU A 86 4.79 1.97 2.10
C LEU A 86 4.11 0.66 1.68
N LEU A 87 4.16 0.32 0.40
CA LEU A 87 3.66 -0.95 -0.13
C LEU A 87 4.35 -2.14 0.54
N ALA A 88 5.68 -2.14 0.60
CA ALA A 88 6.45 -3.21 1.23
C ALA A 88 6.12 -3.32 2.73
N SER A 89 6.13 -2.20 3.46
CA SER A 89 5.86 -2.16 4.90
C SER A 89 4.46 -2.64 5.25
N THR A 90 3.43 -2.15 4.54
CA THR A 90 2.04 -2.55 4.79
C THR A 90 1.78 -4.00 4.39
N SER A 91 2.40 -4.49 3.31
CA SER A 91 2.33 -5.89 2.90
C SER A 91 2.95 -6.82 3.94
N ILE A 92 4.13 -6.48 4.47
CA ILE A 92 4.77 -7.25 5.54
C ILE A 92 3.89 -7.26 6.80
N CYS A 93 3.34 -6.11 7.20
CA CYS A 93 2.42 -6.03 8.34
C CYS A 93 1.17 -6.89 8.12
N LEU A 94 0.60 -6.87 6.94
CA LEU A 94 -0.58 -7.66 6.59
C LEU A 94 -0.28 -9.15 6.65
N ILE A 95 0.81 -9.61 6.02
CA ILE A 95 1.22 -11.03 6.01
C ILE A 95 1.51 -11.53 7.42
N ARG A 96 2.18 -10.76 8.26
CA ARG A 96 2.54 -11.16 9.64
C ARG A 96 1.34 -11.22 10.58
N ASN A 97 0.38 -10.30 10.45
CA ASN A 97 -0.70 -10.16 11.42
C ASN A 97 -1.99 -10.89 11.01
N THR A 98 -2.26 -11.03 9.71
CA THR A 98 -3.48 -11.69 9.21
C THR A 98 -3.66 -13.10 9.76
N PRO A 99 -2.67 -14.02 9.75
CA PRO A 99 -2.85 -15.36 10.26
C PRO A 99 -3.21 -15.38 11.75
N LYS A 100 -2.57 -14.52 12.56
CA LYS A 100 -2.87 -14.39 13.99
C LYS A 100 -4.28 -13.88 14.23
N MET A 101 -4.71 -12.86 13.46
CA MET A 101 -6.04 -12.29 13.57
C MET A 101 -7.13 -13.28 13.16
N LEU A 102 -6.93 -14.01 12.07
CA LEU A 102 -7.85 -15.05 11.61
C LEU A 102 -7.94 -16.20 12.63
N HIS A 103 -6.80 -16.64 13.16
CA HIS A 103 -6.79 -17.65 14.22
C HIS A 103 -7.54 -17.16 15.47
N ASP A 104 -7.27 -15.95 15.93
CA ASP A 104 -7.93 -15.34 17.07
C ASP A 104 -9.44 -15.12 16.86
N MET A 105 -9.89 -14.96 15.61
CA MET A 105 -11.32 -14.87 15.29
C MET A 105 -12.06 -16.20 15.56
N HIS A 106 -11.38 -17.33 15.44
CA HIS A 106 -11.96 -18.66 15.62
C HIS A 106 -11.60 -19.29 16.96
N SER A 107 -10.50 -18.89 17.59
CA SER A 107 -10.04 -19.47 18.85
C SER A 107 -10.76 -18.89 20.07
N PHE A 108 -10.99 -19.75 21.04
CA PHE A 108 -11.47 -19.40 22.38
C PHE A 108 -10.36 -19.75 23.39
N LYS A 109 -9.93 -18.77 24.19
CA LYS A 109 -8.93 -18.99 25.25
C LYS A 109 -9.60 -19.60 26.50
N LEU A 110 -9.87 -20.91 26.46
CA LEU A 110 -10.57 -21.62 27.51
C LEU A 110 -9.68 -21.92 28.71
N HIS A 111 -8.39 -22.21 28.50
CA HIS A 111 -7.48 -22.65 29.57
C HIS A 111 -6.61 -21.49 30.07
N ASN A 112 -7.19 -20.60 30.84
CA ASN A 112 -6.43 -19.53 31.50
C ASN A 112 -6.13 -19.93 32.95
N ARG A 113 -4.91 -19.68 33.42
CA ARG A 113 -4.55 -19.87 34.83
C ARG A 113 -5.32 -18.87 35.68
N THR A 114 -5.87 -19.30 36.82
CA THR A 114 -6.64 -18.48 37.77
C THR A 114 -5.87 -17.20 38.16
N ASN A 115 -4.57 -17.32 38.38
CA ASN A 115 -3.72 -16.15 38.66
C ASN A 115 -3.68 -15.13 37.51
N SER A 116 -3.70 -15.60 36.24
CA SER A 116 -3.75 -14.72 35.08
C SER A 116 -5.07 -13.94 35.02
N LEU A 117 -6.18 -14.56 35.38
CA LEU A 117 -7.50 -13.90 35.42
C LEU A 117 -7.54 -12.81 36.50
N ARG A 118 -6.95 -13.08 37.69
CA ARG A 118 -6.87 -12.11 38.79
C ARG A 118 -6.03 -10.87 38.47
N HIS A 119 -5.05 -10.98 37.56
CA HIS A 119 -4.20 -9.85 37.13
C HIS A 119 -4.78 -9.08 35.92
N MET A 120 -5.96 -9.47 35.42
CA MET A 120 -6.63 -8.68 34.39
C MET A 120 -7.12 -7.35 34.98
N LYS A 121 -7.04 -6.28 34.19
CA LYS A 121 -7.46 -4.94 34.59
C LYS A 121 -8.92 -4.91 35.07
N GLU A 122 -9.76 -5.70 34.40
CA GLU A 122 -11.17 -5.85 34.74
C GLU A 122 -11.41 -7.30 35.15
N HIS A 123 -11.54 -7.54 36.45
CA HIS A 123 -11.84 -8.84 37.01
C HIS A 123 -12.81 -8.66 38.18
N ALA A 124 -13.64 -9.69 38.41
CA ALA A 124 -14.52 -9.79 39.56
C ALA A 124 -14.49 -11.21 40.10
N GLN A 125 -14.67 -11.36 41.39
CA GLN A 125 -14.75 -12.63 42.08
C GLN A 125 -15.91 -12.61 43.07
N TRP A 126 -16.75 -13.62 43.02
CA TRP A 126 -17.87 -13.80 43.97
C TRP A 126 -18.02 -15.25 44.33
N HIS A 127 -18.72 -15.54 45.47
CA HIS A 127 -19.04 -16.86 45.92
C HIS A 127 -20.55 -17.09 45.76
N THR A 128 -20.93 -18.31 45.41
CA THR A 128 -22.33 -18.70 45.29
C THR A 128 -22.50 -20.13 45.78
N SER A 129 -23.67 -20.46 46.31
CA SER A 129 -24.07 -21.81 46.72
C SER A 129 -24.72 -22.60 45.58
N GLN A 130 -24.84 -22.03 44.38
CA GLN A 130 -25.44 -22.71 43.22
C GLN A 130 -24.52 -23.81 42.68
N ASP A 131 -25.13 -24.87 42.18
CA ASP A 131 -24.40 -25.93 41.48
C ASP A 131 -23.71 -25.41 40.22
N VAL A 132 -22.52 -25.95 39.97
CA VAL A 132 -21.65 -25.49 38.84
C VAL A 132 -22.32 -25.70 37.50
N ASP A 133 -23.05 -26.80 37.29
CA ASP A 133 -23.67 -27.10 36.01
C ASP A 133 -24.87 -26.17 35.76
N THR A 134 -25.69 -25.93 36.77
CA THR A 134 -26.81 -24.99 36.70
C THR A 134 -26.34 -23.55 36.42
N LEU A 135 -25.30 -23.13 37.12
CA LEU A 135 -24.71 -21.81 36.91
C LEU A 135 -24.15 -21.66 35.50
N THR A 136 -23.43 -22.68 35.02
CA THR A 136 -22.84 -22.67 33.66
C THR A 136 -23.94 -22.57 32.58
N ALA A 137 -25.03 -23.35 32.75
CA ALA A 137 -26.16 -23.29 31.80
C ALA A 137 -26.85 -21.92 31.77
N ARG A 138 -27.09 -21.33 32.96
CA ARG A 138 -27.68 -19.98 33.06
C ARG A 138 -26.78 -18.91 32.44
N MET A 139 -25.48 -18.96 32.69
CA MET A 139 -24.51 -18.04 32.09
C MET A 139 -24.47 -18.21 30.58
N ALA A 140 -24.46 -19.44 30.06
CA ALA A 140 -24.49 -19.69 28.63
C ALA A 140 -25.71 -19.03 27.97
N GLN A 141 -26.92 -19.29 28.51
CA GLN A 141 -28.15 -18.68 28.01
C GLN A 141 -28.13 -17.15 28.04
N LEU A 142 -27.62 -16.58 29.15
CA LEU A 142 -27.51 -15.11 29.27
C LEU A 142 -26.60 -14.51 28.19
N PHE A 143 -25.40 -15.07 28.01
CA PHE A 143 -24.44 -14.59 27.03
C PHE A 143 -24.92 -14.80 25.61
N GLU A 144 -25.58 -15.92 25.30
CA GLU A 144 -26.19 -16.15 23.99
C GLU A 144 -27.30 -15.14 23.66
N ARG A 145 -28.18 -14.83 24.63
CA ARG A 145 -29.18 -13.76 24.48
C ARG A 145 -28.57 -12.39 24.24
N LEU A 146 -27.39 -12.12 24.79
CA LEU A 146 -26.61 -10.91 24.56
C LEU A 146 -25.83 -10.92 23.25
N GLY A 147 -25.94 -11.97 22.43
CA GLY A 147 -25.28 -12.10 21.12
C GLY A 147 -23.82 -12.54 21.22
N TYR A 148 -23.40 -13.15 22.33
CA TYR A 148 -22.05 -13.75 22.45
C TYR A 148 -22.05 -15.19 21.94
N GLN A 149 -20.96 -15.58 21.33
CA GLN A 149 -20.65 -16.98 21.09
C GLN A 149 -19.98 -17.54 22.33
N VAL A 150 -20.49 -18.67 22.81
CA VAL A 150 -20.07 -19.27 24.07
C VAL A 150 -19.38 -20.61 23.83
N ARG A 151 -18.31 -20.88 24.57
CA ARG A 151 -17.72 -22.21 24.72
C ARG A 151 -17.38 -22.48 26.17
N ALA A 152 -17.71 -23.70 26.63
CA ALA A 152 -17.35 -24.18 27.94
C ALA A 152 -16.46 -25.41 27.82
N SER A 153 -15.50 -25.57 28.73
CA SER A 153 -14.65 -26.75 28.87
C SER A 153 -14.61 -27.16 30.34
N GLN A 154 -14.83 -28.43 30.59
CA GLN A 154 -14.74 -28.99 31.92
C GLN A 154 -13.32 -29.51 32.19
N ALA A 155 -12.81 -29.27 33.37
CA ALA A 155 -11.55 -29.81 33.84
C ALA A 155 -11.71 -30.26 35.29
N GLN A 156 -10.94 -31.27 35.69
CA GLN A 156 -10.88 -31.74 37.06
C GLN A 156 -9.52 -31.35 37.63
N ALA A 157 -9.51 -30.59 38.72
CA ALA A 157 -8.27 -30.22 39.39
C ALA A 157 -8.43 -30.35 40.90
N ASN A 158 -7.53 -31.08 41.54
CA ASN A 158 -7.54 -31.38 42.98
C ASN A 158 -8.85 -32.00 43.46
N GLY A 159 -9.45 -32.93 42.71
CA GLY A 159 -10.71 -33.57 43.03
C GLY A 159 -11.96 -32.69 42.88
N GLN A 160 -11.81 -31.44 42.52
CA GLN A 160 -12.93 -30.50 42.30
C GLN A 160 -13.21 -30.31 40.81
N LYS A 161 -14.51 -30.28 40.46
CA LYS A 161 -14.97 -29.94 39.10
C LYS A 161 -14.75 -28.45 38.83
N ARG A 162 -14.05 -28.14 37.76
CA ARG A 162 -13.85 -26.78 37.29
C ARG A 162 -14.43 -26.65 35.89
N VAL A 163 -15.12 -25.56 35.63
CA VAL A 163 -15.60 -25.23 34.31
C VAL A 163 -14.93 -23.93 33.85
N TYR A 164 -14.26 -23.99 32.72
CA TYR A 164 -13.76 -22.82 32.03
C TYR A 164 -14.80 -22.37 31.02
N PHE A 165 -15.21 -21.12 31.14
CA PHE A 165 -16.25 -20.52 30.31
C PHE A 165 -15.68 -19.34 29.55
N ALA A 166 -15.80 -19.34 28.22
CA ALA A 166 -15.37 -18.27 27.39
C ALA A 166 -16.52 -17.76 26.51
N ALA A 167 -16.80 -16.48 26.58
CA ALA A 167 -17.79 -15.80 25.75
C ALA A 167 -17.11 -14.75 24.87
N LYS A 168 -17.50 -14.68 23.60
CA LYS A 168 -16.88 -13.81 22.61
C LYS A 168 -17.93 -13.15 21.73
N ARG A 169 -17.80 -11.84 21.52
CA ARG A 169 -18.67 -11.04 20.64
C ARG A 169 -17.81 -10.17 19.73
N GLY A 170 -18.30 -9.86 18.52
CA GLY A 170 -17.62 -8.95 17.62
C GLY A 170 -16.38 -9.52 16.93
N ARG A 171 -16.36 -10.83 16.68
CA ARG A 171 -15.22 -11.51 16.04
C ARG A 171 -14.77 -10.87 14.71
N PHE A 172 -15.70 -10.27 13.96
CA PHE A 172 -15.45 -9.63 12.68
C PHE A 172 -14.80 -8.25 12.78
N ASN A 173 -14.74 -7.63 13.97
CA ASN A 173 -14.11 -6.32 14.14
C ASN A 173 -12.62 -6.33 13.72
N ARG A 174 -11.97 -7.49 13.76
CA ARG A 174 -10.58 -7.65 13.32
C ARG A 174 -10.41 -7.59 11.80
N LEU A 175 -11.47 -7.87 11.02
CA LEU A 175 -11.45 -7.72 9.57
C LEU A 175 -11.24 -6.27 9.15
N GLY A 176 -11.69 -5.30 9.93
CA GLY A 176 -11.45 -3.89 9.67
C GLY A 176 -9.96 -3.57 9.48
N TYR A 177 -9.10 -4.13 10.35
CA TYR A 177 -7.66 -3.98 10.21
C TYR A 177 -7.15 -4.55 8.87
N ILE A 178 -7.60 -5.76 8.53
CA ILE A 178 -7.17 -6.45 7.29
C ILE A 178 -7.58 -5.64 6.07
N PHE A 179 -8.85 -5.21 6.01
CA PHE A 179 -9.37 -4.42 4.88
C PHE A 179 -8.71 -3.05 4.75
N THR A 180 -8.46 -2.36 5.86
CA THR A 180 -7.77 -1.06 5.83
C THR A 180 -6.36 -1.20 5.27
N HIS A 181 -5.57 -2.19 5.73
CA HIS A 181 -4.22 -2.40 5.23
C HIS A 181 -4.20 -2.90 3.78
N LEU A 182 -5.15 -3.76 3.41
CA LEU A 182 -5.31 -4.20 2.03
C LEU A 182 -5.65 -3.03 1.10
N ALA A 183 -6.53 -2.12 1.54
CA ALA A 183 -6.87 -0.92 0.77
C ALA A 183 -5.62 -0.04 0.51
N ILE A 184 -4.76 0.15 1.53
CA ILE A 184 -3.50 0.89 1.35
C ILE A 184 -2.60 0.20 0.31
N VAL A 185 -2.48 -1.14 0.38
CA VAL A 185 -1.71 -1.92 -0.60
C VAL A 185 -2.25 -1.71 -2.02
N VAL A 186 -3.57 -1.79 -2.20
CA VAL A 186 -4.22 -1.61 -3.52
C VAL A 186 -4.02 -0.18 -4.04
N ILE A 187 -4.17 0.84 -3.17
CA ILE A 187 -3.93 2.25 -3.54
C ILE A 187 -2.47 2.47 -3.95
N CYS A 188 -1.51 1.94 -3.19
CA CYS A 188 -0.09 2.05 -3.53
C CYS A 188 0.24 1.36 -4.86
N LEU A 189 -0.32 0.17 -5.11
CA LEU A 189 -0.16 -0.52 -6.39
C LEU A 189 -0.74 0.31 -7.54
N GLY A 190 -1.96 0.85 -7.37
CA GLY A 190 -2.58 1.74 -8.37
C GLY A 190 -1.72 2.97 -8.67
N GLY A 191 -1.20 3.64 -7.64
CA GLY A 191 -0.31 4.79 -7.80
C GLY A 191 1.01 4.44 -8.49
N LEU A 192 1.61 3.28 -8.20
CA LEU A 192 2.81 2.81 -8.89
C LEU A 192 2.53 2.44 -10.35
N MET A 193 1.35 1.90 -10.66
CA MET A 193 0.96 1.61 -12.04
C MET A 193 0.67 2.87 -12.86
N ASP A 194 0.11 3.91 -12.23
CA ASP A 194 -0.14 5.21 -12.88
C ASP A 194 1.11 6.08 -13.01
N SER A 195 2.16 5.80 -12.23
CA SER A 195 3.44 6.50 -12.33
C SER A 195 4.22 6.08 -13.58
N GLU A 196 5.17 6.93 -14.02
CA GLU A 196 6.09 6.61 -15.12
C GLU A 196 7.02 5.40 -14.84
N LEU A 197 6.89 4.75 -13.70
CA LEU A 197 7.74 3.62 -13.31
C LEU A 197 7.68 2.49 -14.34
N SER A 198 6.51 2.22 -14.94
CA SER A 198 6.34 1.21 -15.98
C SER A 198 7.13 1.54 -17.26
N ILE A 199 7.20 2.83 -17.62
CA ILE A 199 7.96 3.33 -18.76
C ILE A 199 9.46 3.27 -18.45
N ARG A 200 9.86 3.77 -17.29
CA ARG A 200 11.27 3.74 -16.85
C ARG A 200 11.81 2.31 -16.70
N ALA A 201 10.99 1.38 -16.23
CA ALA A 201 11.35 -0.03 -16.14
C ALA A 201 11.65 -0.64 -17.52
N GLN A 202 10.91 -0.27 -18.56
CA GLN A 202 11.18 -0.73 -19.91
C GLN A 202 12.51 -0.18 -20.45
N VAL A 203 12.85 1.08 -20.14
CA VAL A 203 14.15 1.65 -20.48
C VAL A 203 15.28 0.93 -19.74
N TRP A 204 15.14 0.64 -18.46
CA TRP A 204 16.20 0.03 -17.63
C TRP A 204 16.40 -1.46 -17.90
N PHE A 205 15.32 -2.21 -18.10
CA PHE A 205 15.37 -3.68 -18.12
C PHE A 205 15.07 -4.29 -19.50
N MET A 206 14.33 -3.58 -20.38
CA MET A 206 13.92 -4.12 -21.68
C MET A 206 14.68 -3.48 -22.86
N GLY A 207 15.71 -2.67 -22.59
CA GLY A 207 16.56 -2.08 -23.61
C GLY A 207 15.89 -1.03 -24.48
N LYS A 208 14.76 -0.44 -24.03
CA LYS A 208 14.15 0.67 -24.73
C LYS A 208 15.00 1.92 -24.62
N LYS A 209 15.12 2.68 -25.71
CA LYS A 209 15.99 3.86 -25.78
C LYS A 209 15.18 5.08 -26.16
N PRO A 210 15.18 6.13 -25.31
CA PRO A 210 14.52 7.39 -25.65
C PRO A 210 15.10 8.01 -26.92
N LEU A 211 14.24 8.57 -27.74
CA LEU A 211 14.56 9.22 -29.01
C LEU A 211 14.83 10.70 -28.78
N ALA A 212 15.76 11.30 -29.51
CA ALA A 212 15.98 12.74 -29.50
C ALA A 212 14.82 13.47 -30.18
N ASN A 213 14.46 14.66 -29.73
CA ASN A 213 13.37 15.47 -30.29
C ASN A 213 13.51 15.79 -31.80
N ALA A 214 14.71 15.67 -32.35
CA ALA A 214 14.98 15.87 -33.80
C ALA A 214 14.76 14.60 -34.64
N THR A 215 14.40 13.44 -34.01
CA THR A 215 14.17 12.18 -34.71
C THR A 215 12.90 12.25 -35.54
N THR A 216 12.98 11.90 -36.82
CA THR A 216 11.82 11.83 -37.72
C THR A 216 11.06 10.54 -37.47
N TYR A 217 9.71 10.58 -37.43
CA TYR A 217 8.88 9.38 -37.15
C TYR A 217 9.06 8.25 -38.17
N LYS A 218 9.55 8.53 -39.37
CA LYS A 218 9.84 7.52 -40.39
C LYS A 218 11.05 6.63 -40.06
N ASP A 219 11.97 7.14 -39.22
CA ASP A 219 13.24 6.49 -38.92
C ASP A 219 13.30 5.99 -37.46
N VAL A 220 12.15 5.75 -36.85
CA VAL A 220 12.07 5.32 -35.46
C VAL A 220 12.46 3.85 -35.34
N PRO A 221 13.53 3.53 -34.60
CA PRO A 221 13.89 2.15 -34.33
C PRO A 221 12.92 1.49 -33.33
N ALA A 222 12.73 0.19 -33.40
CA ALA A 222 11.86 -0.56 -32.50
C ALA A 222 12.24 -0.40 -31.00
N SER A 223 13.47 0.01 -30.71
CA SER A 223 13.90 0.34 -29.34
C SER A 223 13.30 1.65 -28.82
N GLY A 224 12.82 2.54 -29.69
CA GLY A 224 12.17 3.78 -29.33
C GLY A 224 10.67 3.67 -29.11
N VAL A 225 10.07 2.51 -29.41
CA VAL A 225 8.65 2.22 -29.22
C VAL A 225 8.48 1.34 -27.99
N LEU A 226 7.54 1.72 -27.10
CA LEU A 226 7.23 0.97 -25.90
C LEU A 226 6.51 -0.35 -26.25
N SER A 227 6.46 -1.27 -25.28
CA SER A 227 5.72 -2.51 -25.40
C SER A 227 4.20 -2.25 -25.31
N ASP A 228 3.40 -3.05 -26.02
CA ASP A 228 1.92 -3.06 -25.96
C ASP A 228 1.40 -3.37 -24.54
N ALA A 229 2.23 -3.95 -23.69
CA ALA A 229 1.91 -4.23 -22.30
C ALA A 229 2.12 -3.03 -21.35
N THR A 230 2.34 -1.81 -21.87
CA THR A 230 2.45 -0.60 -21.02
C THR A 230 1.10 -0.31 -20.36
N LEU A 231 1.06 -0.37 -19.01
CA LEU A 231 -0.18 -0.37 -18.23
C LEU A 231 -0.86 1.01 -18.19
N SER A 232 -0.07 2.07 -18.10
CA SER A 232 -0.55 3.45 -18.05
C SER A 232 0.46 4.38 -18.69
N TYR A 233 -0.02 5.31 -19.49
CA TYR A 233 0.82 6.34 -20.11
C TYR A 233 0.01 7.59 -20.42
N ARG A 234 0.68 8.73 -20.42
CA ARG A 234 0.13 10.03 -20.84
C ARG A 234 1.09 10.63 -21.85
N GLY A 235 0.56 11.08 -22.97
CA GLY A 235 1.37 11.63 -24.01
C GLY A 235 0.59 12.56 -24.93
N THR A 236 1.28 13.09 -25.93
CA THR A 236 0.74 14.03 -26.91
C THR A 236 0.67 13.35 -28.27
N VAL A 237 -0.48 13.45 -28.93
CA VAL A 237 -0.64 13.08 -30.34
C VAL A 237 -0.58 14.34 -31.15
N ARG A 238 0.40 14.43 -32.04
CA ARG A 238 0.56 15.58 -32.98
C ARG A 238 0.07 15.17 -34.35
N ILE A 239 -1.07 15.72 -34.76
CA ILE A 239 -1.72 15.39 -36.04
C ILE A 239 -1.88 16.67 -36.84
N ALA A 240 -1.40 16.69 -38.08
CA ALA A 240 -1.70 17.77 -39.01
C ALA A 240 -3.13 17.59 -39.57
N GLU A 241 -3.75 18.69 -39.96
CA GLU A 241 -5.09 18.69 -40.57
C GLU A 241 -5.12 17.79 -41.82
N GLY A 242 -6.12 16.92 -41.89
CA GLY A 242 -6.28 15.88 -42.94
C GLY A 242 -5.43 14.63 -42.74
N GLN A 243 -4.61 14.53 -41.71
CA GLN A 243 -3.78 13.36 -41.43
C GLN A 243 -4.33 12.50 -40.29
N ALA A 244 -3.77 11.30 -40.16
CA ALA A 244 -4.08 10.37 -39.06
C ALA A 244 -2.80 9.88 -38.40
N ALA A 245 -2.87 9.58 -37.12
CA ALA A 245 -1.80 8.97 -36.34
C ALA A 245 -2.33 7.81 -35.49
N ASP A 246 -1.51 6.80 -35.29
CA ASP A 246 -1.77 5.60 -34.50
C ASP A 246 -0.75 5.45 -33.36
N PHE A 247 -0.05 6.52 -33.01
CA PHE A 247 0.93 6.54 -31.95
C PHE A 247 0.84 7.79 -31.08
N VAL A 248 1.39 7.72 -29.88
CA VAL A 248 1.47 8.81 -28.90
C VAL A 248 2.94 9.07 -28.57
N GLU A 249 3.31 10.34 -28.53
CA GLU A 249 4.60 10.79 -28.00
C GLU A 249 4.54 10.90 -26.48
N LEU A 250 5.42 10.18 -25.79
CA LEU A 250 5.58 10.25 -24.34
C LEU A 250 6.87 11.01 -24.01
N PRO A 251 6.79 12.19 -23.43
CA PRO A 251 7.99 12.91 -23.00
C PRO A 251 8.73 12.09 -21.93
N TYR A 252 10.04 11.85 -22.18
CA TYR A 252 10.88 11.11 -21.23
C TYR A 252 11.85 12.03 -20.49
N SER A 253 12.36 13.05 -21.18
CA SER A 253 13.16 14.13 -20.62
C SER A 253 12.95 15.40 -21.44
N GLN A 254 13.60 16.53 -21.05
CA GLN A 254 13.46 17.81 -21.77
C GLN A 254 13.75 17.70 -23.27
N ASN A 255 14.64 16.78 -23.70
CA ASN A 255 15.07 16.66 -25.07
C ASN A 255 14.87 15.25 -25.66
N SER A 256 14.05 14.42 -25.04
CA SER A 256 13.82 13.05 -25.50
C SER A 256 12.39 12.59 -25.23
N PHE A 257 11.91 11.70 -26.10
CA PHE A 257 10.59 11.08 -26.02
C PHE A 257 10.66 9.58 -26.35
N LEU A 258 9.60 8.88 -26.04
CA LEU A 258 9.33 7.51 -26.46
C LEU A 258 8.01 7.49 -27.22
N LEU A 259 7.82 6.50 -28.07
CA LEU A 259 6.55 6.29 -28.76
C LEU A 259 5.79 5.11 -28.13
N GLN A 260 4.48 5.23 -28.11
CA GLN A 260 3.56 4.14 -27.80
C GLN A 260 2.56 4.00 -28.93
N ASP A 261 2.46 2.81 -29.50
CA ASP A 261 1.46 2.51 -30.50
C ASP A 261 0.06 2.48 -29.88
N LEU A 262 -0.92 3.02 -30.61
CA LEU A 262 -2.32 3.00 -30.23
C LEU A 262 -3.03 1.83 -30.96
N PRO A 263 -3.98 1.17 -30.32
CA PRO A 263 -4.78 0.11 -30.96
C PRO A 263 -5.86 0.66 -31.91
N PHE A 264 -5.84 1.96 -32.19
CA PHE A 264 -6.77 2.68 -33.06
C PHE A 264 -6.10 3.87 -33.73
N TRP A 265 -6.68 4.36 -34.79
CA TRP A 265 -6.24 5.55 -35.51
C TRP A 265 -7.03 6.78 -35.05
N VAL A 266 -6.33 7.89 -34.84
CA VAL A 266 -6.92 9.22 -34.59
C VAL A 266 -6.69 10.05 -35.83
N ARG A 267 -7.77 10.53 -36.46
CA ARG A 267 -7.69 11.42 -37.64
C ARG A 267 -8.22 12.80 -37.30
N LEU A 268 -7.50 13.80 -37.69
CA LEU A 268 -7.93 15.20 -37.57
C LEU A 268 -8.45 15.66 -38.92
N ASP A 269 -9.77 15.75 -39.11
CA ASP A 269 -10.38 16.19 -40.35
C ASP A 269 -10.27 17.70 -40.54
N LYS A 270 -10.57 18.50 -39.51
CA LYS A 270 -10.51 19.94 -39.50
C LYS A 270 -10.26 20.49 -38.11
N PHE A 271 -9.36 21.47 -38.00
CA PHE A 271 -9.17 22.25 -36.79
C PHE A 271 -10.06 23.51 -36.87
N ILE A 272 -10.88 23.72 -35.85
CA ILE A 272 -11.73 24.89 -35.69
C ILE A 272 -11.19 25.64 -34.48
N ALA A 273 -10.57 26.82 -34.76
CA ALA A 273 -10.01 27.70 -33.72
C ALA A 273 -11.09 28.56 -33.08
#